data_9afc78acb557798d99b616fb32ddfb1c
#
_entry.id   9afc78acb557798d99b616fb32ddfb1c
#
_cell.length_a   1.000
_cell.length_b   1.000
_cell.length_c   1.000
_cell.angle_alpha   90.00
_cell.angle_beta   90.00
_cell.angle_gamma   90.00
#
_symmetry.space_group_name_H-M   'P 1'
#
loop_
_entity.id
_entity.type
_entity.pdbx_description
1 polymer ?
#
loop_
_entity_poly.entity_id
_entity_poly.type
_entity_poly.pdbx_seq_one_letter_code
_entity_poly.pdbx_strand_id
1 'polypeptide(L)'
;MAKTRKRRKRRGGPRARQPAPKPRAPVESAARRTARDERPQAPWGSFPLTELTILVGLIMLIVGFASGSVRGTVMIAIGITLAALGGLELAVREHFAGYRSHSGLLALACAVLTGAVLGALAVLVFGSVIAVIPVAAGAIVFVPALIALRGAFRRASGGLTYRIGRLRR
;
A
#
# COMPACT_ATOMS: atom_id res chain seq x y z
N MET A 1 -18.44 -78.34 -33.60
CA MET A 1 -18.72 -77.99 -32.19
C MET A 1 -18.54 -76.48 -31.96
N ALA A 2 -19.64 -75.72 -31.91
CA ALA A 2 -19.63 -74.28 -31.78
C ALA A 2 -19.95 -73.90 -30.31
N LYS A 3 -19.03 -73.25 -29.61
CA LYS A 3 -19.20 -72.78 -28.23
C LYS A 3 -19.83 -71.36 -28.22
N THR A 4 -21.08 -71.25 -27.88
CA THR A 4 -21.84 -70.04 -27.70
C THR A 4 -21.40 -69.30 -26.42
N ARG A 5 -20.75 -68.10 -26.53
CA ARG A 5 -20.35 -67.23 -25.43
C ARG A 5 -21.57 -66.42 -24.97
N LYS A 6 -22.13 -66.76 -23.81
CA LYS A 6 -23.21 -65.99 -23.11
C LYS A 6 -22.72 -64.59 -22.66
N ARG A 7 -23.22 -63.57 -23.27
CA ARG A 7 -22.97 -62.16 -22.95
C ARG A 7 -23.71 -61.79 -21.66
N ARG A 8 -22.99 -61.68 -20.57
CA ARG A 8 -23.53 -61.28 -19.25
C ARG A 8 -23.91 -59.78 -19.30
N LYS A 9 -25.21 -59.48 -19.30
CA LYS A 9 -25.79 -58.12 -19.18
C LYS A 9 -25.50 -57.59 -17.78
N ARG A 10 -24.55 -56.62 -17.65
CA ARG A 10 -24.32 -55.89 -16.39
C ARG A 10 -25.55 -55.02 -16.09
N ARG A 11 -26.30 -55.40 -15.06
CA ARG A 11 -27.36 -54.59 -14.46
C ARG A 11 -26.72 -53.28 -13.93
N GLY A 12 -27.12 -52.13 -14.50
CA GLY A 12 -26.80 -50.82 -13.97
C GLY A 12 -27.46 -50.62 -12.59
N GLY A 13 -26.64 -50.55 -11.55
CA GLY A 13 -27.11 -50.15 -10.23
C GLY A 13 -27.59 -48.69 -10.22
N PRO A 14 -28.46 -48.31 -9.27
CA PRO A 14 -28.93 -46.92 -9.18
C PRO A 14 -27.75 -45.98 -9.03
N ARG A 15 -27.57 -45.05 -9.97
CA ARG A 15 -26.63 -43.94 -9.82
C ARG A 15 -27.05 -43.12 -8.59
N ALA A 16 -26.30 -43.24 -7.51
CA ALA A 16 -26.43 -42.34 -6.37
C ALA A 16 -26.39 -40.91 -6.90
N ARG A 17 -27.46 -40.16 -6.67
CA ARG A 17 -27.51 -38.71 -6.97
C ARG A 17 -26.38 -38.05 -6.20
N GLN A 18 -25.32 -37.64 -6.89
CA GLN A 18 -24.31 -36.78 -6.33
C GLN A 18 -24.99 -35.47 -5.87
N PRO A 19 -24.74 -35.02 -4.62
CA PRO A 19 -25.28 -33.77 -4.16
C PRO A 19 -24.86 -32.68 -5.13
N ALA A 20 -25.79 -31.79 -5.52
CA ALA A 20 -25.51 -30.65 -6.36
C ALA A 20 -24.33 -29.86 -5.77
N PRO A 21 -23.35 -29.42 -6.58
CA PRO A 21 -22.23 -28.62 -6.09
C PRO A 21 -22.79 -27.38 -5.40
N LYS A 22 -22.44 -27.19 -4.11
CA LYS A 22 -22.79 -25.95 -3.40
C LYS A 22 -22.32 -24.75 -4.23
N PRO A 23 -23.15 -23.68 -4.37
CA PRO A 23 -22.76 -22.47 -5.08
C PRO A 23 -21.41 -22.01 -4.55
N ARG A 24 -20.38 -22.02 -5.37
CA ARG A 24 -19.08 -21.45 -5.01
C ARG A 24 -19.31 -19.96 -4.82
N ALA A 25 -19.11 -19.45 -3.59
CA ALA A 25 -19.06 -18.02 -3.36
C ALA A 25 -18.10 -17.40 -4.39
N PRO A 26 -18.45 -16.23 -4.96
CA PRO A 26 -17.65 -15.64 -6.03
C PRO A 26 -16.18 -15.60 -5.61
N VAL A 27 -15.30 -16.15 -6.43
CA VAL A 27 -13.84 -16.26 -6.17
C VAL A 27 -13.26 -14.88 -5.86
N GLU A 28 -13.87 -13.83 -6.42
CA GLU A 28 -13.51 -12.43 -6.19
C GLU A 28 -13.76 -11.97 -4.74
N SER A 29 -14.80 -12.45 -4.07
CA SER A 29 -15.07 -12.11 -2.67
C SER A 29 -14.10 -12.82 -1.70
N ALA A 30 -13.69 -14.03 -2.02
CA ALA A 30 -12.69 -14.76 -1.25
C ALA A 30 -11.29 -14.14 -1.43
N ALA A 31 -10.91 -13.76 -2.66
CA ALA A 31 -9.65 -13.09 -2.94
C ALA A 31 -9.56 -11.70 -2.27
N ARG A 32 -10.66 -10.96 -2.21
CA ARG A 32 -10.72 -9.67 -1.49
C ARG A 32 -10.62 -9.83 0.03
N ARG A 33 -11.18 -10.89 0.60
CA ARG A 33 -11.04 -11.17 2.04
C ARG A 33 -9.61 -11.54 2.41
N THR A 34 -8.97 -12.45 1.68
CA THR A 34 -7.57 -12.82 1.93
C THR A 34 -6.61 -11.65 1.75
N ALA A 35 -6.81 -10.78 0.76
CA ALA A 35 -6.01 -9.57 0.59
C ALA A 35 -6.20 -8.56 1.73
N ARG A 36 -7.37 -8.53 2.36
CA ARG A 36 -7.65 -7.66 3.50
C ARG A 36 -7.04 -8.20 4.80
N ASP A 37 -7.07 -9.53 4.98
CA ASP A 37 -6.50 -10.21 6.15
C ASP A 37 -4.96 -10.22 6.13
N GLU A 38 -4.35 -10.10 4.95
CA GLU A 38 -2.88 -10.01 4.79
C GLU A 38 -2.33 -8.58 5.00
N ARG A 39 -3.20 -7.57 5.07
CA ARG A 39 -2.78 -6.18 5.26
C ARG A 39 -2.35 -5.94 6.70
N PRO A 40 -1.16 -5.36 6.94
CA PRO A 40 -0.71 -5.09 8.30
C PRO A 40 -1.69 -4.16 9.03
N GLN A 41 -2.07 -4.56 10.25
CA GLN A 41 -2.99 -3.78 11.07
C GLN A 41 -2.32 -2.49 11.55
N ALA A 42 -3.12 -1.44 11.74
CA ALA A 42 -2.66 -0.19 12.29
C ALA A 42 -2.32 -0.35 13.79
N PRO A 43 -1.34 0.42 14.34
CA PRO A 43 -1.02 0.39 15.77
C PRO A 43 -2.21 0.75 16.68
N TRP A 44 -3.16 1.50 16.15
CA TRP A 44 -4.42 1.90 16.84
C TRP A 44 -5.59 0.95 16.57
N GLY A 45 -5.33 -0.25 16.06
CA GLY A 45 -6.33 -1.30 15.86
C GLY A 45 -7.25 -1.05 14.66
N SER A 46 -8.55 -1.30 14.85
CA SER A 46 -9.56 -1.19 13.79
C SER A 46 -10.07 0.24 13.54
N PHE A 47 -9.63 1.24 14.32
CA PHE A 47 -10.07 2.60 14.14
C PHE A 47 -9.45 3.22 12.86
N PRO A 48 -10.22 3.84 11.98
CA PRO A 48 -9.76 4.33 10.68
C PRO A 48 -9.07 5.71 10.79
N LEU A 49 -8.08 5.84 11.69
CA LEU A 49 -7.42 7.12 11.94
C LEU A 49 -6.70 7.66 10.71
N THR A 50 -5.98 6.81 9.99
CA THR A 50 -5.24 7.20 8.78
C THR A 50 -6.19 7.66 7.69
N GLU A 51 -7.29 6.94 7.48
CA GLU A 51 -8.31 7.29 6.50
C GLU A 51 -9.00 8.61 6.84
N LEU A 52 -9.31 8.83 8.12
CA LEU A 52 -9.89 10.09 8.59
C LEU A 52 -8.91 11.26 8.41
N THR A 53 -7.64 11.08 8.70
CA THR A 53 -6.61 12.12 8.52
C THR A 53 -6.49 12.52 7.05
N ILE A 54 -6.49 11.55 6.13
CA ILE A 54 -6.47 11.81 4.69
C ILE A 54 -7.76 12.51 4.24
N LEU A 55 -8.92 12.06 4.72
CA LEU A 55 -10.22 12.65 4.38
C LEU A 55 -10.31 14.11 4.84
N VAL A 56 -9.93 14.41 6.09
CA VAL A 56 -9.89 15.77 6.62
C VAL A 56 -8.93 16.65 5.81
N GLY A 57 -7.73 16.12 5.49
CA GLY A 57 -6.77 16.79 4.63
C GLY A 57 -7.34 17.14 3.25
N LEU A 58 -8.06 16.21 2.63
CA LEU A 58 -8.70 16.44 1.34
C LEU A 58 -9.83 17.48 1.41
N ILE A 59 -10.66 17.44 2.46
CA ILE A 59 -11.71 18.45 2.69
C ILE A 59 -11.09 19.82 2.85
N MET A 60 -10.01 19.94 3.64
CA MET A 60 -9.31 21.22 3.84
C MET A 60 -8.71 21.75 2.54
N LEU A 61 -8.19 20.88 1.67
CA LEU A 61 -7.72 21.25 0.34
C LEU A 61 -8.86 21.85 -0.50
N ILE A 62 -9.99 21.15 -0.60
CA ILE A 62 -11.14 21.59 -1.42
C ILE A 62 -11.66 22.94 -0.92
N VAL A 63 -11.90 23.07 0.40
CA VAL A 63 -12.40 24.30 1.02
C VAL A 63 -11.38 25.43 0.87
N GLY A 64 -10.09 25.14 1.02
CA GLY A 64 -9.01 26.10 0.86
C GLY A 64 -8.94 26.68 -0.56
N PHE A 65 -9.04 25.81 -1.58
CA PHE A 65 -9.11 26.26 -2.98
C PHE A 65 -10.38 27.07 -3.27
N ALA A 66 -11.52 26.68 -2.73
CA ALA A 66 -12.78 27.36 -2.94
C ALA A 66 -12.82 28.76 -2.30
N SER A 67 -12.11 28.97 -1.18
CA SER A 67 -12.16 30.25 -0.44
C SER A 67 -11.33 31.37 -1.04
N GLY A 68 -10.33 31.10 -1.87
CA GLY A 68 -9.51 32.09 -2.60
C GLY A 68 -8.84 33.18 -1.73
N SER A 69 -8.71 32.94 -0.43
CA SER A 69 -8.23 33.90 0.57
C SER A 69 -6.92 33.46 1.23
N VAL A 70 -6.28 34.35 2.00
CA VAL A 70 -5.10 34.01 2.82
C VAL A 70 -5.41 32.82 3.76
N ARG A 71 -6.61 32.78 4.35
CA ARG A 71 -7.06 31.63 5.16
C ARG A 71 -7.15 30.35 4.32
N GLY A 72 -7.61 30.46 3.06
CA GLY A 72 -7.62 29.35 2.12
C GLY A 72 -6.23 28.78 1.86
N THR A 73 -5.22 29.63 1.69
CA THR A 73 -3.82 29.19 1.53
C THR A 73 -3.33 28.39 2.73
N VAL A 74 -3.64 28.84 3.95
CA VAL A 74 -3.31 28.10 5.18
C VAL A 74 -4.04 26.77 5.24
N MET A 75 -5.32 26.71 4.88
CA MET A 75 -6.09 25.47 4.83
C MET A 75 -5.52 24.49 3.80
N ILE A 76 -5.09 24.97 2.64
CA ILE A 76 -4.40 24.15 1.62
C ILE A 76 -3.12 23.54 2.21
N ALA A 77 -2.28 24.35 2.85
CA ALA A 77 -1.02 23.89 3.44
C ALA A 77 -1.25 22.81 4.51
N ILE A 78 -2.20 23.03 5.43
CA ILE A 78 -2.58 22.05 6.44
C ILE A 78 -3.16 20.79 5.79
N GLY A 79 -4.03 20.94 4.80
CA GLY A 79 -4.64 19.84 4.07
C GLY A 79 -3.61 18.94 3.37
N ILE A 80 -2.65 19.53 2.67
CA ILE A 80 -1.53 18.80 2.06
C ILE A 80 -0.73 18.07 3.13
N THR A 81 -0.41 18.72 4.24
CA THR A 81 0.37 18.12 5.32
C THR A 81 -0.33 16.92 5.93
N LEU A 82 -1.62 17.05 6.26
CA LEU A 82 -2.41 15.95 6.83
C LEU A 82 -2.53 14.78 5.87
N ALA A 83 -2.85 15.02 4.60
CA ALA A 83 -2.96 13.99 3.59
C ALA A 83 -1.61 13.29 3.34
N ALA A 84 -0.51 14.05 3.31
CA ALA A 84 0.84 13.50 3.16
C ALA A 84 1.26 12.65 4.36
N LEU A 85 0.99 13.09 5.59
CA LEU A 85 1.30 12.31 6.81
C LEU A 85 0.49 11.01 6.86
N GLY A 86 -0.81 11.05 6.56
CA GLY A 86 -1.63 9.84 6.50
C GLY A 86 -1.16 8.87 5.42
N GLY A 87 -0.84 9.36 4.24
CA GLY A 87 -0.32 8.55 3.14
C GLY A 87 1.08 7.98 3.44
N LEU A 88 1.93 8.76 4.10
CA LEU A 88 3.27 8.32 4.50
C LEU A 88 3.21 7.24 5.58
N GLU A 89 2.35 7.40 6.58
CA GLU A 89 2.11 6.38 7.62
C GLU A 89 1.73 5.04 6.99
N LEU A 90 0.76 5.06 6.08
CA LEU A 90 0.32 3.87 5.36
C LEU A 90 1.47 3.24 4.55
N ALA A 91 2.23 4.07 3.83
CA ALA A 91 3.35 3.62 3.01
C ALA A 91 4.47 2.99 3.86
N VAL A 92 4.79 3.57 5.02
CA VAL A 92 5.76 3.03 5.98
C VAL A 92 5.29 1.65 6.47
N ARG A 93 4.07 1.56 6.93
CA ARG A 93 3.50 0.33 7.47
C ARG A 93 3.49 -0.80 6.45
N GLU A 94 2.99 -0.56 5.25
CA GLU A 94 2.95 -1.57 4.19
C GLU A 94 4.34 -1.96 3.70
N HIS A 95 5.27 -1.01 3.67
CA HIS A 95 6.64 -1.24 3.22
C HIS A 95 7.42 -2.15 4.17
N PHE A 96 7.42 -1.84 5.47
CA PHE A 96 8.16 -2.59 6.47
C PHE A 96 7.51 -3.93 6.84
N ALA A 97 6.21 -4.07 6.60
CA ALA A 97 5.53 -5.36 6.68
C ALA A 97 5.82 -6.28 5.47
N GLY A 98 6.53 -5.79 4.44
CA GLY A 98 6.79 -6.54 3.22
C GLY A 98 5.56 -6.78 2.34
N TYR A 99 4.45 -6.03 2.60
CA TYR A 99 3.19 -6.16 1.89
C TYR A 99 3.25 -5.48 0.52
N ARG A 100 3.71 -4.22 0.46
CA ARG A 100 3.87 -3.44 -0.76
C ARG A 100 5.13 -2.60 -0.72
N SER A 101 5.86 -2.54 -1.84
CA SER A 101 7.09 -1.75 -1.93
C SER A 101 6.77 -0.28 -2.22
N HIS A 102 7.02 0.58 -1.24
CA HIS A 102 6.92 2.05 -1.37
C HIS A 102 8.29 2.71 -1.28
N SER A 103 9.37 1.99 -1.66
CA SER A 103 10.75 2.45 -1.49
C SER A 103 11.04 3.80 -2.17
N GLY A 104 10.46 4.06 -3.35
CA GLY A 104 10.64 5.33 -4.05
C GLY A 104 9.96 6.50 -3.33
N LEU A 105 8.73 6.30 -2.87
CA LEU A 105 7.97 7.32 -2.12
C LEU A 105 8.65 7.64 -0.79
N LEU A 106 9.07 6.62 -0.04
CA LEU A 106 9.75 6.80 1.23
C LEU A 106 11.14 7.46 1.06
N ALA A 107 11.90 7.10 0.02
CA ALA A 107 13.15 7.76 -0.29
C ALA A 107 12.96 9.24 -0.65
N LEU A 108 11.90 9.55 -1.41
CA LEU A 108 11.53 10.94 -1.72
C LEU A 108 11.16 11.71 -0.45
N ALA A 109 10.38 11.11 0.45
CA ALA A 109 10.06 11.72 1.74
C ALA A 109 11.31 12.02 2.56
N CYS A 110 12.28 11.10 2.63
CA CYS A 110 13.57 11.34 3.28
C CYS A 110 14.33 12.51 2.64
N ALA A 111 14.36 12.59 1.31
CA ALA A 111 15.01 13.66 0.57
C ALA A 111 14.38 15.02 0.85
N VAL A 112 13.04 15.10 0.79
CA VAL A 112 12.27 16.32 1.06
C VAL A 112 12.46 16.79 2.51
N LEU A 113 12.38 15.87 3.48
CA LEU A 113 12.59 16.18 4.89
C LEU A 113 14.01 16.70 5.13
N THR A 114 15.03 16.08 4.55
CA THR A 114 16.42 16.54 4.66
C THR A 114 16.57 17.96 4.09
N GLY A 115 16.04 18.18 2.89
CA GLY A 115 16.07 19.51 2.27
C GLY A 115 15.32 20.57 3.09
N ALA A 116 14.14 20.24 3.62
CA ALA A 116 13.35 21.15 4.46
C ALA A 116 14.07 21.50 5.76
N VAL A 117 14.67 20.51 6.44
CA VAL A 117 15.42 20.75 7.69
C VAL A 117 16.64 21.63 7.43
N LEU A 118 17.43 21.33 6.39
CA LEU A 118 18.61 22.13 6.06
C LEU A 118 18.23 23.53 5.59
N GLY A 119 17.14 23.67 4.83
CA GLY A 119 16.62 24.98 4.44
C GLY A 119 16.17 25.82 5.64
N ALA A 120 15.44 25.21 6.57
CA ALA A 120 15.03 25.87 7.80
C ALA A 120 16.23 26.30 8.67
N LEU A 121 17.22 25.42 8.84
CA LEU A 121 18.45 25.73 9.56
C LEU A 121 19.22 26.86 8.90
N ALA A 122 19.32 26.88 7.57
CA ALA A 122 20.00 27.94 6.84
C ALA A 122 19.31 29.33 7.06
N VAL A 123 17.98 29.36 7.05
CA VAL A 123 17.21 30.59 7.36
C VAL A 123 17.46 31.04 8.80
N LEU A 124 17.45 30.11 9.76
CA LEU A 124 17.65 30.41 11.18
C LEU A 124 19.08 30.93 11.47
N VAL A 125 20.10 30.39 10.81
CA VAL A 125 21.51 30.74 11.11
C VAL A 125 21.98 31.91 10.25
N PHE A 126 21.60 31.96 8.99
CA PHE A 126 22.11 32.94 8.02
C PHE A 126 21.08 33.98 7.59
N GLY A 127 19.84 33.91 8.07
CA GLY A 127 18.74 34.78 7.67
C GLY A 127 18.22 34.59 6.24
N SER A 128 18.87 33.70 5.46
CA SER A 128 18.51 33.40 4.07
C SER A 128 18.84 31.98 3.68
N VAL A 129 18.25 31.50 2.57
CA VAL A 129 18.54 30.18 2.02
C VAL A 129 18.90 30.29 0.54
N ILE A 130 20.00 29.65 0.15
CA ILE A 130 20.32 29.41 -1.25
C ILE A 130 19.63 28.09 -1.62
N ALA A 131 18.53 28.17 -2.35
CA ALA A 131 17.63 27.01 -2.62
C ALA A 131 18.35 25.78 -3.21
N VAL A 132 19.46 25.98 -3.92
CA VAL A 132 20.27 24.87 -4.50
C VAL A 132 20.83 23.96 -3.40
N ILE A 133 21.23 24.48 -2.24
CA ILE A 133 21.87 23.69 -1.18
C ILE A 133 20.90 22.64 -0.59
N PRO A 134 19.72 22.99 -0.08
CA PRO A 134 18.79 21.99 0.44
C PRO A 134 18.28 21.02 -0.63
N VAL A 135 18.12 21.46 -1.88
CA VAL A 135 17.73 20.59 -2.99
C VAL A 135 18.83 19.58 -3.31
N ALA A 136 20.09 20.02 -3.41
CA ALA A 136 21.22 19.13 -3.65
C ALA A 136 21.40 18.12 -2.51
N ALA A 137 21.28 18.56 -1.25
CA ALA A 137 21.36 17.68 -0.08
C ALA A 137 20.23 16.60 -0.12
N GLY A 138 19.01 17.00 -0.43
CA GLY A 138 17.91 16.05 -0.63
C GLY A 138 18.20 15.03 -1.74
N ALA A 139 18.70 15.48 -2.89
CA ALA A 139 19.07 14.60 -3.99
C ALA A 139 20.20 13.60 -3.61
N ILE A 140 21.20 14.05 -2.84
CA ILE A 140 22.28 13.18 -2.33
C ILE A 140 21.72 12.11 -1.39
N VAL A 141 20.74 12.44 -0.54
CA VAL A 141 20.13 11.50 0.40
C VAL A 141 19.17 10.53 -0.30
N PHE A 142 18.56 10.93 -1.41
CA PHE A 142 17.56 10.11 -2.11
C PHE A 142 18.10 8.75 -2.54
N VAL A 143 19.28 8.71 -3.15
CA VAL A 143 19.84 7.45 -3.70
C VAL A 143 20.17 6.44 -2.61
N PRO A 144 20.95 6.76 -1.56
CA PRO A 144 21.23 5.81 -0.48
C PRO A 144 19.96 5.41 0.28
N ALA A 145 19.02 6.32 0.51
CA ALA A 145 17.72 6.00 1.11
C ALA A 145 16.94 4.98 0.26
N LEU A 146 16.89 5.18 -1.06
CA LEU A 146 16.25 4.26 -1.99
C LEU A 146 16.87 2.86 -1.95
N ILE A 147 18.20 2.77 -1.92
CA ILE A 147 18.92 1.49 -1.84
C ILE A 147 18.64 0.80 -0.51
N ALA A 148 18.72 1.53 0.61
CA ALA A 148 18.48 1.02 1.94
C ALA A 148 17.04 0.50 2.10
N LEU A 149 16.04 1.28 1.64
CA LEU A 149 14.62 0.93 1.69
C LEU A 149 14.31 -0.29 0.80
N ARG A 150 14.87 -0.37 -0.40
CA ARG A 150 14.74 -1.58 -1.24
C ARG A 150 15.33 -2.81 -0.55
N GLY A 151 16.46 -2.66 0.12
CA GLY A 151 17.07 -3.72 0.92
C GLY A 151 16.19 -4.14 2.10
N ALA A 152 15.59 -3.19 2.83
CA ALA A 152 14.67 -3.44 3.92
C ALA A 152 13.42 -4.20 3.44
N PHE A 153 12.81 -3.75 2.35
CA PHE A 153 11.65 -4.43 1.76
C PHE A 153 11.98 -5.87 1.33
N ARG A 154 13.13 -6.11 0.68
CA ARG A 154 13.54 -7.47 0.29
C ARG A 154 13.70 -8.39 1.49
N ARG A 155 14.23 -7.90 2.60
CA ARG A 155 14.33 -8.68 3.85
C ARG A 155 12.95 -9.00 4.42
N ALA A 156 12.05 -8.02 4.48
CA ALA A 156 10.70 -8.19 5.00
C ALA A 156 9.80 -9.09 4.12
N SER A 157 9.97 -9.01 2.79
CA SER A 157 9.17 -9.81 1.83
C SER A 157 9.74 -11.20 1.52
N GLY A 158 10.80 -11.63 2.21
CA GLY A 158 11.44 -12.92 1.96
C GLY A 158 12.14 -13.00 0.59
N GLY A 159 12.67 -11.88 0.09
CA GLY A 159 13.41 -11.81 -1.17
C GLY A 159 12.56 -11.55 -2.42
N LEU A 160 11.25 -11.46 -2.30
CA LEU A 160 10.35 -11.13 -3.41
C LEU A 160 10.29 -9.59 -3.58
N THR A 161 10.51 -9.11 -4.79
CA THR A 161 10.31 -7.68 -5.14
C THR A 161 8.83 -7.31 -5.19
N TYR A 162 7.97 -8.29 -5.40
CA TYR A 162 6.51 -8.18 -5.42
C TYR A 162 5.94 -9.49 -4.87
N ARG A 163 5.15 -9.43 -3.81
CA ARG A 163 4.42 -10.59 -3.33
C ARG A 163 3.20 -10.75 -4.24
N ILE A 164 3.39 -11.43 -5.37
CA ILE A 164 2.26 -11.91 -6.17
C ILE A 164 1.54 -12.90 -5.27
N GLY A 165 0.28 -12.58 -4.92
CA GLY A 165 -0.57 -13.46 -4.13
C GLY A 165 -0.44 -14.88 -4.68
N ARG A 166 -0.09 -15.81 -3.81
CA ARG A 166 0.17 -17.21 -4.16
C ARG A 166 -1.03 -17.73 -4.93
N LEU A 167 -0.91 -17.83 -6.26
CA LEU A 167 -1.84 -18.61 -7.06
C LEU A 167 -1.73 -20.06 -6.55
N ARG A 168 -2.61 -20.44 -5.63
CA ARG A 168 -2.81 -21.83 -5.25
C ARG A 168 -3.25 -22.58 -6.51
N ARG A 169 -2.36 -23.43 -7.00
CA ARG A 169 -2.72 -24.53 -7.89
C ARG A 169 -3.62 -25.51 -7.15
#